data_e3215a149ae9e5777bd11a0eed845b6a
#
_entry.id   e3215a149ae9e5777bd11a0eed845b6a
#
_cell.length_a   1.000
_cell.length_b   1.000
_cell.length_c   1.000
_cell.angle_alpha   90.00
_cell.angle_beta   90.00
_cell.angle_gamma   90.00
#
_symmetry.space_group_name_H-M   'P 1'
#
loop_
_entity.id
_entity.type
_entity.pdbx_description
1 polymer ?
#
loop_
_entity_poly.entity_id
_entity_poly.type
_entity_poly.pdbx_seq_one_letter_code
_entity_poly.pdbx_strand_id
1 'polypeptide(L)'
;EGSTGISSPRRYLWDEESYAAGWRFSGTPTAPHEELATALPLTLLLNDDGEPLYRLPAEERLPVFSPHYSRSSLMTFMLSELLAQALMQINSAAQRLKMIHVTAPRQLRSIILTLPSAMPKPEREIFRQRMNEAIALVWKSMGWHPADDDFVTPADHAKSKVPVPDVQMEWDEATCGQMVYLYNETQVNFGGRTAAFFASMARPDKQLDAGETAGKTLRIAS
;
A
#
# COMPACT_ATOMS: atom_id res chain seq x y z
N GLU A 1 -4.02 -20.47 0.35
CA GLU A 1 -3.50 -20.27 1.72
C GLU A 1 -2.05 -19.85 1.66
N GLY A 2 -1.79 -18.58 1.40
CA GLY A 2 -0.44 -18.00 1.34
C GLY A 2 -0.07 -17.27 2.64
N SER A 3 -0.27 -17.92 3.79
CA SER A 3 0.15 -17.37 5.06
C SER A 3 1.65 -17.57 5.23
N THR A 4 2.39 -16.49 5.45
CA THR A 4 3.79 -16.50 5.87
C THR A 4 3.96 -16.87 7.35
N GLY A 5 2.86 -17.08 8.05
CA GLY A 5 2.87 -17.50 9.45
C GLY A 5 3.21 -18.97 9.61
N ILE A 6 4.08 -19.28 10.56
CA ILE A 6 4.34 -20.66 11.00
C ILE A 6 3.16 -21.11 11.85
N SER A 7 2.29 -21.94 11.27
CA SER A 7 1.23 -22.62 12.03
C SER A 7 1.68 -24.03 12.40
N SER A 8 1.43 -24.44 13.64
CA SER A 8 1.78 -25.78 14.13
C SER A 8 3.27 -26.12 13.98
N PRO A 9 4.19 -25.42 14.69
CA PRO A 9 5.65 -25.54 14.48
C PRO A 9 6.18 -26.99 14.60
N ARG A 10 5.47 -27.88 15.28
CA ARG A 10 5.85 -29.30 15.36
C ARG A 10 5.86 -30.03 14.02
N ARG A 11 5.15 -29.53 13.02
CA ARG A 11 5.13 -30.12 11.67
C ARG A 11 6.44 -29.91 10.93
N TYR A 12 7.25 -28.93 11.34
CA TYR A 12 8.50 -28.55 10.69
C TYR A 12 9.74 -29.16 11.36
N LEU A 13 9.56 -29.93 12.44
CA LEU A 13 10.69 -30.56 13.14
C LEU A 13 11.49 -31.55 12.26
N TRP A 14 10.87 -32.07 11.22
CA TRP A 14 11.46 -33.05 10.30
C TRP A 14 11.92 -32.41 8.97
N ASP A 15 11.70 -31.11 8.82
CA ASP A 15 12.05 -30.37 7.62
C ASP A 15 13.44 -29.76 7.80
N GLU A 16 14.45 -30.50 7.39
CA GLU A 16 15.85 -30.10 7.46
C GLU A 16 16.32 -29.38 6.19
N GLU A 17 15.44 -29.22 5.19
CA GLU A 17 15.77 -28.49 3.97
C GLU A 17 15.94 -27.00 4.22
N SER A 18 17.04 -26.45 3.73
CA SER A 18 17.26 -24.98 3.72
C SER A 18 16.56 -24.37 2.54
N TYR A 19 15.56 -23.54 2.81
CA TYR A 19 14.92 -22.72 1.78
C TYR A 19 15.62 -21.37 1.68
N ALA A 20 15.77 -20.88 0.45
CA ALA A 20 16.18 -19.49 0.27
C ALA A 20 15.22 -18.60 1.03
N ALA A 21 15.74 -17.85 2.01
CA ALA A 21 14.94 -16.91 2.78
C ALA A 21 14.37 -15.87 1.83
N GLY A 22 13.04 -15.75 1.81
CA GLY A 22 12.37 -14.81 0.92
C GLY A 22 10.87 -14.86 1.09
N TRP A 23 10.22 -13.79 0.70
CA TRP A 23 8.78 -13.71 0.64
C TRP A 23 8.27 -14.50 -0.56
N ARG A 24 7.31 -15.39 -0.34
CA ARG A 24 6.64 -16.05 -1.44
C ARG A 24 5.52 -15.15 -1.94
N PHE A 25 5.68 -14.65 -3.15
CA PHE A 25 4.77 -13.71 -3.77
C PHE A 25 3.58 -14.34 -4.47
N SER A 26 3.61 -15.62 -4.76
CA SER A 26 2.50 -16.24 -5.45
C SER A 26 1.76 -17.19 -4.53
N GLY A 27 0.46 -17.00 -4.46
CA GLY A 27 -0.46 -18.11 -4.33
C GLY A 27 -0.20 -19.14 -5.43
N THR A 28 -0.91 -20.21 -5.45
CA THR A 28 -0.81 -21.27 -6.47
C THR A 28 -0.60 -20.66 -7.86
N PRO A 29 0.44 -21.04 -8.59
CA PRO A 29 0.69 -20.54 -9.94
C PRO A 29 -0.57 -20.68 -10.79
N THR A 30 -1.01 -19.61 -11.41
CA THR A 30 -2.20 -19.63 -12.28
C THR A 30 -1.88 -20.17 -13.66
N ALA A 31 -0.59 -20.32 -13.97
CA ALA A 31 -0.11 -20.94 -15.18
C ALA A 31 1.07 -21.87 -14.86
N PRO A 32 1.24 -22.99 -15.60
CA PRO A 32 2.32 -23.96 -15.36
C PRO A 32 3.73 -23.38 -15.48
N HIS A 33 3.89 -22.19 -16.00
CA HIS A 33 5.16 -21.51 -16.25
C HIS A 33 5.41 -20.27 -15.38
N GLU A 34 4.47 -19.93 -14.47
CA GLU A 34 4.71 -18.87 -13.49
C GLU A 34 5.70 -19.41 -12.46
N GLU A 35 6.95 -18.98 -12.55
CA GLU A 35 7.93 -19.22 -11.50
C GLU A 35 7.45 -18.55 -10.21
N LEU A 36 7.58 -19.28 -9.09
CA LEU A 36 7.38 -18.70 -7.76
C LEU A 36 8.44 -17.61 -7.55
N ALA A 37 8.03 -16.35 -7.63
CA ALA A 37 8.93 -15.26 -7.32
C ALA A 37 9.27 -15.31 -5.82
N THR A 38 10.53 -15.56 -5.51
CA THR A 38 11.06 -15.40 -4.14
C THR A 38 11.65 -14.01 -4.01
N ALA A 39 11.24 -13.29 -2.97
CA ALA A 39 11.79 -11.98 -2.66
C ALA A 39 13.04 -12.11 -1.77
N LEU A 40 13.98 -11.19 -1.91
CA LEU A 40 15.09 -11.07 -0.98
C LEU A 40 14.61 -10.68 0.42
N PRO A 41 15.18 -11.23 1.50
CA PRO A 41 14.88 -10.80 2.85
C PRO A 41 15.18 -9.31 3.04
N LEU A 42 14.32 -8.59 3.72
CA LEU A 42 14.53 -7.17 4.01
C LEU A 42 15.82 -6.92 4.81
N THR A 43 16.24 -7.87 5.63
CA THR A 43 17.48 -7.80 6.40
C THR A 43 18.74 -7.65 5.55
N LEU A 44 18.71 -8.03 4.27
CA LEU A 44 19.80 -7.80 3.34
C LEU A 44 19.77 -6.38 2.73
N LEU A 45 18.72 -5.64 2.94
CA LEU A 45 18.50 -4.30 2.38
C LEU A 45 18.54 -3.19 3.44
N LEU A 46 18.74 -3.56 4.70
CA LEU A 46 18.68 -2.68 5.87
C LEU A 46 19.96 -2.78 6.69
N ASN A 47 20.28 -1.71 7.45
CA ASN A 47 21.29 -1.72 8.50
C ASN A 47 20.68 -2.11 9.86
N ASP A 48 21.48 -2.11 10.92
CA ASP A 48 21.05 -2.45 12.29
C ASP A 48 20.00 -1.50 12.87
N ASP A 49 19.96 -0.23 12.44
CA ASP A 49 18.93 0.76 12.82
C ASP A 49 17.62 0.60 12.04
N GLY A 50 17.62 -0.23 10.98
CA GLY A 50 16.50 -0.43 10.07
C GLY A 50 16.38 0.64 8.98
N GLU A 51 17.47 1.36 8.70
CA GLU A 51 17.53 2.29 7.58
C GLU A 51 17.95 1.56 6.29
N PRO A 52 17.31 1.90 5.14
CA PRO A 52 17.65 1.28 3.87
C PRO A 52 19.08 1.55 3.44
N LEU A 53 19.83 0.50 3.08
CA LEU A 53 21.26 0.58 2.71
C LEU A 53 21.53 1.54 1.55
N TYR A 54 20.63 1.64 0.58
CA TYR A 54 20.82 2.51 -0.58
C TYR A 54 20.89 4.01 -0.22
N ARG A 55 20.43 4.40 0.97
CA ARG A 55 20.48 5.78 1.47
C ARG A 55 21.80 6.12 2.15
N LEU A 56 22.57 5.10 2.50
CA LEU A 56 23.84 5.26 3.20
C LEU A 56 25.00 5.43 2.21
N PRO A 57 26.11 6.07 2.60
CA PRO A 57 27.36 6.02 1.87
C PRO A 57 27.77 4.57 1.61
N ALA A 58 28.45 4.32 0.50
CA ALA A 58 28.76 2.95 0.07
C ALA A 58 29.56 2.15 1.12
N GLU A 59 30.45 2.82 1.85
CA GLU A 59 31.27 2.26 2.94
C GLU A 59 30.46 1.88 4.19
N GLU A 60 29.25 2.42 4.35
CA GLU A 60 28.36 2.18 5.50
C GLU A 60 27.24 1.19 5.16
N ARG A 61 27.18 0.67 3.92
CA ARG A 61 26.14 -0.26 3.46
C ARG A 61 26.37 -1.67 3.99
N LEU A 62 26.28 -1.84 5.30
CA LEU A 62 26.42 -3.13 5.97
C LEU A 62 25.02 -3.68 6.29
N PRO A 63 24.68 -4.92 5.82
CA PRO A 63 23.42 -5.58 6.18
C PRO A 63 23.30 -5.83 7.68
N VAL A 64 22.06 -6.00 8.14
CA VAL A 64 21.73 -6.25 9.54
C VAL A 64 22.56 -7.37 10.14
N PHE A 65 23.20 -7.08 11.27
CA PHE A 65 23.94 -8.05 12.08
C PHE A 65 23.42 -8.07 13.52
N SER A 66 23.19 -6.93 14.12
CA SER A 66 22.68 -6.77 15.50
C SER A 66 21.53 -5.74 15.52
N PRO A 67 20.29 -6.16 15.21
CA PRO A 67 19.19 -5.24 14.98
C PRO A 67 18.73 -4.50 16.24
N HIS A 68 18.57 -3.18 16.12
CA HIS A 68 17.98 -2.32 17.16
C HIS A 68 17.09 -1.24 16.52
N TYR A 69 16.11 -1.67 15.77
CA TYR A 69 15.24 -0.85 14.94
C TYR A 69 14.52 0.26 15.67
N SER A 70 14.52 1.45 15.08
CA SER A 70 13.73 2.57 15.57
C SER A 70 12.22 2.36 15.32
N ARG A 71 11.37 3.06 16.06
CA ARG A 71 9.92 3.04 15.78
C ARG A 71 9.59 3.58 14.39
N SER A 72 10.39 4.51 13.88
CA SER A 72 10.25 5.05 12.54
C SER A 72 10.58 4.00 11.48
N SER A 73 11.63 3.20 11.68
CA SER A 73 11.95 2.07 10.80
C SER A 73 10.86 1.00 10.81
N LEU A 74 10.28 0.72 11.99
CA LEU A 74 9.15 -0.21 12.10
C LEU A 74 7.93 0.26 11.28
N MET A 75 7.71 1.58 11.15
CA MET A 75 6.67 2.11 10.26
C MET A 75 6.99 1.78 8.80
N THR A 76 8.24 1.93 8.36
CA THR A 76 8.66 1.52 7.01
C THR A 76 8.39 0.03 6.76
N PHE A 77 8.68 -0.84 7.74
CA PHE A 77 8.42 -2.27 7.59
C PHE A 77 6.94 -2.59 7.51
N MET A 78 6.11 -1.95 8.33
CA MET A 78 4.65 -2.10 8.26
C MET A 78 4.12 -1.66 6.88
N LEU A 79 4.58 -0.52 6.37
CA LEU A 79 4.18 -0.04 5.05
C LEU A 79 4.65 -0.99 3.93
N SER A 80 5.84 -1.56 4.06
CA SER A 80 6.36 -2.57 3.11
C SER A 80 5.49 -3.83 3.11
N GLU A 81 5.09 -4.31 4.28
CA GLU A 81 4.18 -5.46 4.42
C GLU A 81 2.81 -5.16 3.81
N LEU A 82 2.21 -4.02 4.12
CA LEU A 82 0.93 -3.61 3.55
C LEU A 82 1.00 -3.52 2.02
N LEU A 83 2.08 -2.95 1.49
CA LEU A 83 2.30 -2.84 0.05
C LEU A 83 2.45 -4.22 -0.61
N ALA A 84 3.23 -5.11 0.00
CA ALA A 84 3.40 -6.47 -0.47
C ALA A 84 2.06 -7.23 -0.48
N GLN A 85 1.28 -7.15 0.59
CA GLN A 85 -0.04 -7.75 0.68
C GLN A 85 -1.01 -7.18 -0.37
N ALA A 86 -1.01 -5.86 -0.58
CA ALA A 86 -1.82 -5.22 -1.61
C ALA A 86 -1.46 -5.74 -3.02
N LEU A 87 -0.17 -5.83 -3.34
CA LEU A 87 0.32 -6.36 -4.62
C LEU A 87 -0.09 -7.82 -4.84
N MET A 88 0.00 -8.66 -3.80
CA MET A 88 -0.48 -10.04 -3.85
C MET A 88 -1.99 -10.09 -4.10
N GLN A 89 -2.76 -9.27 -3.38
CA GLN A 89 -4.20 -9.29 -3.44
C GLN A 89 -4.73 -8.82 -4.81
N ILE A 90 -4.21 -7.72 -5.36
CA ILE A 90 -4.63 -7.23 -6.69
C ILE A 90 -4.25 -8.18 -7.82
N ASN A 91 -3.22 -9.01 -7.63
CA ASN A 91 -2.78 -10.02 -8.58
C ASN A 91 -3.33 -11.42 -8.31
N SER A 92 -4.11 -11.61 -7.24
CA SER A 92 -4.71 -12.90 -6.94
C SER A 92 -5.65 -13.38 -8.06
N ALA A 93 -5.75 -14.70 -8.25
CA ALA A 93 -6.64 -15.30 -9.24
C ALA A 93 -8.09 -14.83 -9.06
N ALA A 94 -8.56 -14.73 -7.82
CA ALA A 94 -9.92 -14.29 -7.50
C ALA A 94 -10.21 -12.85 -7.96
N GLN A 95 -9.23 -11.96 -7.90
CA GLN A 95 -9.40 -10.59 -8.38
C GLN A 95 -9.24 -10.48 -9.89
N ARG A 96 -8.30 -11.23 -10.46
CA ARG A 96 -8.07 -11.24 -11.91
C ARG A 96 -9.27 -11.81 -12.69
N LEU A 97 -9.92 -12.85 -12.18
CA LEU A 97 -11.12 -13.45 -12.79
C LEU A 97 -12.32 -12.50 -12.90
N LYS A 98 -12.37 -11.45 -12.10
CA LYS A 98 -13.45 -10.44 -12.19
C LYS A 98 -13.29 -9.45 -13.35
N MET A 99 -12.19 -9.50 -14.08
CA MET A 99 -11.82 -8.48 -15.07
C MET A 99 -11.64 -9.11 -16.46
N ILE A 100 -11.76 -8.29 -17.50
CA ILE A 100 -11.70 -8.72 -18.91
C ILE A 100 -10.32 -9.33 -19.27
N HIS A 101 -9.24 -8.86 -18.65
CA HIS A 101 -7.87 -9.33 -18.94
C HIS A 101 -7.33 -10.20 -17.79
N VAL A 102 -7.84 -11.43 -17.70
CA VAL A 102 -7.52 -12.36 -16.59
C VAL A 102 -6.04 -12.69 -16.48
N THR A 103 -5.34 -12.83 -17.61
CA THR A 103 -3.92 -13.22 -17.66
C THR A 103 -2.95 -12.06 -17.47
N ALA A 104 -3.41 -10.81 -17.63
CA ALA A 104 -2.54 -9.66 -17.52
C ALA A 104 -2.18 -9.36 -16.05
N PRO A 105 -0.88 -9.26 -15.68
CA PRO A 105 -0.49 -8.83 -14.35
C PRO A 105 -0.95 -7.38 -14.10
N ARG A 106 -1.38 -7.12 -12.88
CA ARG A 106 -1.82 -5.79 -12.44
C ARG A 106 -0.62 -5.01 -11.92
N GLN A 107 -0.51 -3.77 -12.36
CA GLN A 107 0.51 -2.84 -11.88
C GLN A 107 -0.11 -1.81 -10.95
N LEU A 108 0.57 -1.52 -9.86
CA LEU A 108 0.22 -0.44 -8.96
C LEU A 108 0.74 0.87 -9.56
N ARG A 109 -0.14 1.81 -9.89
CA ARG A 109 0.25 3.09 -10.50
C ARG A 109 0.32 4.23 -9.51
N SER A 110 -0.57 4.21 -8.52
CA SER A 110 -0.61 5.25 -7.49
C SER A 110 -1.00 4.67 -6.15
N ILE A 111 -0.49 5.30 -5.11
CA ILE A 111 -0.80 5.02 -3.71
C ILE A 111 -1.37 6.32 -3.14
N ILE A 112 -2.58 6.26 -2.61
CA ILE A 112 -3.20 7.40 -1.94
C ILE A 112 -3.11 7.13 -0.44
N LEU A 113 -2.36 7.99 0.26
CA LEU A 113 -2.28 7.97 1.71
C LEU A 113 -3.15 9.10 2.27
N THR A 114 -4.09 8.75 3.10
CA THR A 114 -4.86 9.72 3.85
C THR A 114 -4.11 10.14 5.11
N LEU A 115 -4.25 11.39 5.47
CA LEU A 115 -3.54 12.00 6.60
C LEU A 115 -4.53 12.56 7.61
N PRO A 116 -4.20 12.52 8.91
CA PRO A 116 -4.92 13.31 9.90
C PRO A 116 -4.96 14.79 9.52
N SER A 117 -6.13 15.43 9.62
CA SER A 117 -6.32 16.83 9.19
C SER A 117 -5.36 17.81 9.85
N ALA A 118 -4.92 17.51 11.08
CA ALA A 118 -4.01 18.34 11.87
C ALA A 118 -2.54 17.92 11.79
N MET A 119 -2.17 17.00 10.89
CA MET A 119 -0.78 16.52 10.79
C MET A 119 0.17 17.66 10.37
N PRO A 120 1.21 17.99 11.18
CA PRO A 120 2.18 19.01 10.86
C PRO A 120 2.97 18.70 9.58
N LYS A 121 3.38 19.76 8.88
CA LYS A 121 4.14 19.59 7.63
C LYS A 121 5.42 18.72 7.80
N PRO A 122 6.24 18.86 8.84
CA PRO A 122 7.41 18.00 9.03
C PRO A 122 7.05 16.51 9.15
N GLU A 123 5.96 16.18 9.86
CA GLU A 123 5.51 14.80 10.00
C GLU A 123 5.04 14.22 8.65
N ARG A 124 4.37 15.04 7.82
CA ARG A 124 3.97 14.63 6.46
C ARG A 124 5.20 14.26 5.61
N GLU A 125 6.27 15.03 5.70
CA GLU A 125 7.50 14.75 4.96
C GLU A 125 8.17 13.46 5.45
N ILE A 126 8.22 13.23 6.76
CA ILE A 126 8.72 11.97 7.33
C ILE A 126 7.85 10.80 6.83
N PHE A 127 6.54 10.94 6.86
CA PHE A 127 5.64 9.87 6.41
C PHE A 127 5.81 9.59 4.92
N ARG A 128 5.93 10.63 4.08
CA ARG A 128 6.25 10.50 2.65
C ARG A 128 7.56 9.76 2.44
N GLN A 129 8.59 10.12 3.20
CA GLN A 129 9.88 9.46 3.13
C GLN A 129 9.76 7.98 3.47
N ARG A 130 9.09 7.63 4.59
CA ARG A 130 8.89 6.22 5.01
C ARG A 130 8.11 5.42 3.98
N MET A 131 7.13 6.03 3.30
CA MET A 131 6.41 5.36 2.21
C MET A 131 7.31 5.11 0.98
N ASN A 132 8.13 6.08 0.60
CA ASN A 132 9.07 5.92 -0.49
C ASN A 132 10.13 4.84 -0.19
N GLU A 133 10.61 4.78 1.05
CA GLU A 133 11.50 3.72 1.52
C GLU A 133 10.84 2.35 1.48
N ALA A 134 9.57 2.26 1.88
CA ALA A 134 8.81 1.02 1.80
C ALA A 134 8.65 0.53 0.35
N ILE A 135 8.37 1.44 -0.58
CA ILE A 135 8.33 1.12 -2.02
C ILE A 135 9.71 0.61 -2.48
N ALA A 136 10.78 1.32 -2.14
CA ALA A 136 12.14 0.94 -2.49
C ALA A 136 12.49 -0.48 -1.99
N LEU A 137 12.19 -0.76 -0.73
CA LEU A 137 12.43 -2.07 -0.12
C LEU A 137 11.68 -3.19 -0.84
N VAL A 138 10.40 -2.97 -1.15
CA VAL A 138 9.60 -3.96 -1.89
C VAL A 138 10.14 -4.14 -3.30
N TRP A 139 10.43 -3.06 -4.06
CA TRP A 139 10.96 -3.15 -5.43
C TRP A 139 12.32 -3.86 -5.50
N LYS A 140 13.21 -3.55 -4.55
CA LYS A 140 14.52 -4.19 -4.44
C LYS A 140 14.40 -5.65 -4.00
N SER A 141 13.61 -5.93 -2.99
CA SER A 141 13.33 -7.27 -2.50
C SER A 141 12.78 -8.20 -3.59
N MET A 142 11.90 -7.67 -4.45
CA MET A 142 11.32 -8.39 -5.59
C MET A 142 12.24 -8.51 -6.80
N GLY A 143 13.44 -7.93 -6.76
CA GLY A 143 14.34 -7.87 -7.91
C GLY A 143 13.78 -7.04 -9.07
N TRP A 144 12.80 -6.17 -8.81
CA TRP A 144 12.27 -5.22 -9.80
C TRP A 144 13.16 -4.00 -9.94
N HIS A 145 13.99 -3.73 -8.96
CA HIS A 145 15.04 -2.72 -8.98
C HIS A 145 16.34 -3.38 -8.47
N PRO A 146 17.54 -2.98 -8.99
CA PRO A 146 18.80 -3.51 -8.48
C PRO A 146 18.97 -3.21 -6.97
N ALA A 147 19.46 -4.19 -6.21
CA ALA A 147 19.57 -4.05 -4.75
C ALA A 147 20.53 -2.93 -4.32
N ASP A 148 21.65 -2.80 -5.03
CA ASP A 148 22.75 -1.88 -4.69
C ASP A 148 22.57 -0.46 -5.25
N ASP A 149 21.67 -0.28 -6.23
CA ASP A 149 21.44 1.02 -6.87
C ASP A 149 20.64 1.95 -5.96
N ASP A 150 20.81 3.24 -6.14
CA ASP A 150 19.99 4.26 -5.48
C ASP A 150 18.53 4.20 -5.93
N PHE A 151 17.61 4.68 -5.09
CA PHE A 151 16.18 4.73 -5.35
C PHE A 151 15.59 6.05 -4.86
N VAL A 152 16.16 7.17 -5.30
CA VAL A 152 15.82 8.50 -4.77
C VAL A 152 15.21 9.40 -5.85
N THR A 153 15.75 9.33 -7.05
CA THR A 153 15.38 10.24 -8.14
C THR A 153 14.47 9.54 -9.17
N PRO A 154 13.72 10.30 -9.97
CA PRO A 154 12.99 9.74 -11.11
C PRO A 154 13.89 8.99 -12.11
N ALA A 155 15.17 9.37 -12.21
CA ALA A 155 16.14 8.66 -13.05
C ALA A 155 16.48 7.28 -12.47
N ASP A 156 16.56 7.16 -11.14
CA ASP A 156 16.75 5.87 -10.48
C ASP A 156 15.51 4.99 -10.68
N HIS A 157 14.31 5.55 -10.51
CA HIS A 157 13.07 4.84 -10.72
C HIS A 157 12.94 4.27 -12.15
N ALA A 158 13.49 4.97 -13.16
CA ALA A 158 13.50 4.50 -14.54
C ALA A 158 14.30 3.22 -14.78
N LYS A 159 15.20 2.85 -13.85
CA LYS A 159 15.94 1.58 -13.89
C LYS A 159 15.10 0.37 -13.45
N SER A 160 13.93 0.61 -12.88
CA SER A 160 13.05 -0.44 -12.38
C SER A 160 12.35 -1.17 -13.52
N LYS A 161 12.31 -2.51 -13.44
CA LYS A 161 11.59 -3.38 -14.41
C LYS A 161 10.07 -3.19 -14.33
N VAL A 162 9.58 -2.80 -13.16
CA VAL A 162 8.16 -2.50 -12.90
C VAL A 162 8.04 -1.03 -12.55
N PRO A 163 7.08 -0.28 -13.14
CA PRO A 163 6.91 1.12 -12.83
C PRO A 163 6.73 1.38 -11.34
N VAL A 164 7.41 2.40 -10.85
CA VAL A 164 7.28 2.86 -9.45
C VAL A 164 5.99 3.64 -9.30
N PRO A 165 5.13 3.34 -8.30
CA PRO A 165 3.88 4.06 -8.11
C PRO A 165 4.11 5.49 -7.63
N ASP A 166 3.23 6.41 -8.05
CA ASP A 166 3.16 7.75 -7.52
C ASP A 166 2.49 7.77 -6.14
N VAL A 167 3.05 8.54 -5.19
CA VAL A 167 2.52 8.66 -3.83
C VAL A 167 1.80 9.99 -3.66
N GLN A 168 0.50 9.92 -3.47
CA GLN A 168 -0.38 11.06 -3.26
C GLN A 168 -0.76 11.17 -1.78
N MET A 169 -0.56 12.35 -1.18
CA MET A 169 -0.80 12.63 0.24
C MET A 169 -1.59 13.93 0.43
N GLU A 170 -2.59 14.14 -0.40
CA GLU A 170 -3.35 15.39 -0.46
C GLU A 170 -4.70 15.30 0.27
N TRP A 171 -5.12 14.09 0.59
CA TRP A 171 -6.42 13.82 1.20
C TRP A 171 -6.30 13.64 2.71
N ASP A 172 -7.18 14.30 3.46
CA ASP A 172 -7.33 14.05 4.88
C ASP A 172 -8.33 12.91 5.17
N GLU A 173 -8.14 12.25 6.32
CA GLU A 173 -8.95 11.10 6.73
C GLU A 173 -10.44 11.46 6.92
N ALA A 174 -10.72 12.65 7.47
CA ALA A 174 -12.08 13.08 7.71
C ALA A 174 -12.83 13.28 6.39
N THR A 175 -12.22 13.97 5.42
CA THR A 175 -12.79 14.14 4.08
C THR A 175 -13.01 12.80 3.39
N CYS A 176 -12.05 11.89 3.45
CA CYS A 176 -12.19 10.55 2.87
C CYS A 176 -13.33 9.76 3.51
N GLY A 177 -13.45 9.80 4.83
CA GLY A 177 -14.55 9.17 5.56
C GLY A 177 -15.91 9.72 5.14
N GLN A 178 -16.01 11.03 5.00
CA GLN A 178 -17.23 11.70 4.53
C GLN A 178 -17.58 11.29 3.08
N MET A 179 -16.60 11.21 2.20
CA MET A 179 -16.82 10.77 0.81
C MET A 179 -17.33 9.33 0.75
N VAL A 180 -16.77 8.42 1.54
CA VAL A 180 -17.26 7.02 1.62
C VAL A 180 -18.70 6.98 2.13
N TYR A 181 -19.01 7.74 3.18
CA TYR A 181 -20.37 7.85 3.70
C TYR A 181 -21.33 8.36 2.61
N LEU A 182 -21.02 9.49 1.97
CA LEU A 182 -21.86 10.07 0.92
C LEU A 182 -22.05 9.13 -0.26
N TYR A 183 -21.00 8.42 -0.66
CA TYR A 183 -21.09 7.41 -1.72
C TYR A 183 -22.06 6.29 -1.35
N ASN A 184 -21.91 5.71 -0.16
CA ASN A 184 -22.78 4.64 0.31
C ASN A 184 -24.23 5.10 0.39
N GLU A 185 -24.49 6.28 0.98
CA GLU A 185 -25.85 6.80 1.08
C GLU A 185 -26.45 7.07 -0.30
N THR A 186 -25.76 7.83 -1.14
CA THR A 186 -26.33 8.25 -2.42
C THR A 186 -26.40 7.13 -3.45
N GLN A 187 -25.38 6.28 -3.55
CA GLN A 187 -25.30 5.27 -4.60
C GLN A 187 -25.89 3.92 -4.18
N VAL A 188 -25.65 3.49 -2.93
CA VAL A 188 -26.09 2.19 -2.44
C VAL A 188 -27.48 2.29 -1.82
N ASN A 189 -27.65 3.07 -0.74
CA ASN A 189 -28.91 3.13 0.02
C ASN A 189 -30.02 3.82 -0.76
N PHE A 190 -29.72 4.91 -1.46
CA PHE A 190 -30.71 5.64 -2.29
C PHE A 190 -30.68 5.27 -3.78
N GLY A 191 -29.86 4.31 -4.21
CA GLY A 191 -29.84 3.80 -5.57
C GLY A 191 -29.57 4.88 -6.63
N GLY A 192 -28.65 5.81 -6.38
CA GLY A 192 -28.31 6.93 -7.26
C GLY A 192 -29.27 8.12 -7.18
N ARG A 193 -30.33 8.04 -6.38
CA ARG A 193 -31.32 9.12 -6.21
C ARG A 193 -30.81 10.19 -5.24
N THR A 194 -29.77 10.90 -5.61
CA THR A 194 -29.09 11.90 -4.79
C THR A 194 -30.04 12.98 -4.24
N ALA A 195 -30.99 13.45 -5.05
CA ALA A 195 -31.97 14.43 -4.63
C ALA A 195 -32.88 13.92 -3.49
N ALA A 196 -33.26 12.64 -3.52
CA ALA A 196 -34.05 12.02 -2.46
C ALA A 196 -33.26 11.91 -1.15
N PHE A 197 -31.96 11.58 -1.23
CA PHE A 197 -31.09 11.60 -0.06
C PHE A 197 -31.04 13.00 0.58
N PHE A 198 -30.77 14.05 -0.19
CA PHE A 198 -30.69 15.41 0.35
C PHE A 198 -32.05 15.90 0.89
N ALA A 199 -33.14 15.50 0.25
CA ALA A 199 -34.48 15.84 0.76
C ALA A 199 -34.78 15.16 2.10
N SER A 200 -34.37 13.90 2.29
CA SER A 200 -34.53 13.18 3.55
C SER A 200 -33.68 13.72 4.70
N MET A 201 -32.55 14.35 4.39
CA MET A 201 -31.64 14.96 5.36
C MET A 201 -31.96 16.43 5.63
N ALA A 202 -32.90 17.02 4.88
CA ALA A 202 -33.30 18.40 5.07
C ALA A 202 -34.02 18.59 6.44
N ARG A 203 -33.75 19.71 7.08
CA ARG A 203 -34.50 20.08 8.31
C ARG A 203 -35.98 20.32 7.98
N PRO A 204 -36.89 19.81 8.79
CA PRO A 204 -38.34 19.94 8.54
C PRO A 204 -38.85 21.40 8.44
N ASP A 205 -38.13 22.33 9.10
CA ASP A 205 -38.44 23.74 9.16
C ASP A 205 -37.96 24.58 7.97
N LYS A 206 -37.16 23.96 7.07
CA LYS A 206 -36.69 24.59 5.84
C LYS A 206 -37.37 23.98 4.63
N GLN A 207 -38.45 24.61 4.16
CA GLN A 207 -38.94 24.36 2.82
C GLN A 207 -37.84 24.73 1.82
N LEU A 208 -37.37 23.73 1.09
CA LEU A 208 -36.51 23.95 -0.08
C LEU A 208 -37.40 24.51 -1.17
N ASP A 209 -37.30 25.79 -1.45
CA ASP A 209 -37.98 26.40 -2.58
C ASP A 209 -37.58 25.65 -3.85
N ALA A 210 -38.58 25.25 -4.64
CA ALA A 210 -38.44 24.32 -5.75
C ALA A 210 -37.63 24.87 -6.95
N GLY A 211 -36.90 25.95 -6.79
CA GLY A 211 -36.13 26.65 -7.83
C GLY A 211 -34.67 26.90 -7.51
N GLU A 212 -34.24 26.77 -6.27
CA GLU A 212 -32.85 27.05 -5.91
C GLU A 212 -31.98 25.79 -5.85
N THR A 213 -31.21 25.56 -6.89
CA THR A 213 -30.07 24.63 -6.88
C THR A 213 -28.86 25.18 -6.12
N ALA A 214 -28.86 26.48 -5.85
CA ALA A 214 -27.82 27.14 -5.05
C ALA A 214 -28.18 27.03 -3.57
N GLY A 215 -27.52 26.17 -2.82
CA GLY A 215 -27.65 26.12 -1.36
C GLY A 215 -27.90 24.76 -0.74
N LYS A 216 -27.87 23.68 -1.49
CA LYS A 216 -27.89 22.31 -0.95
C LYS A 216 -26.54 21.99 -0.35
N THR A 217 -26.27 22.48 0.85
CA THR A 217 -25.04 22.22 1.58
C THR A 217 -25.33 21.20 2.68
N LEU A 218 -24.70 20.05 2.59
CA LEU A 218 -24.66 19.08 3.68
C LEU A 218 -23.51 19.46 4.61
N ARG A 219 -23.80 19.71 5.89
CA ARG A 219 -22.78 19.90 6.92
C ARG A 219 -22.62 18.59 7.68
N ILE A 220 -21.46 18.01 7.61
CA ILE A 220 -21.10 16.80 8.34
C ILE A 220 -20.11 17.21 9.42
N ALA A 221 -20.43 16.93 10.69
CA ALA A 221 -19.50 17.05 11.79
C ALA A 221 -18.70 15.76 11.89
N SER A 222 -17.39 15.86 11.93
CA SER A 222 -16.44 14.76 12.17
C SER A 222 -15.82 14.90 13.54
#